data_ae648c43c2fbea9a298df94ff26a67d3
#
_entry.id   ae648c43c2fbea9a298df94ff26a67d3
#
_cell.length_a   1.000
_cell.length_b   1.000
_cell.length_c   1.000
_cell.angle_alpha   90.00
_cell.angle_beta   90.00
_cell.angle_gamma   90.00
#
_symmetry.space_group_name_H-M   'P 1'
#
loop_
_entity.id
_entity.type
_entity.pdbx_description
1 polymer ?
#
loop_
_entity_poly.entity_id
_entity_poly.type
_entity_poly.pdbx_seq_one_letter_code
_entity_poly.pdbx_strand_id
1 'polypeptide(L)'
;MSKIKSFKSFLESNKDKFPNFKKFDISGFTVIVGKDAKSNDYITFQMASDDDIWMHVKGHPGSHVVIKLTEHSNTKETNLPTTEVLREAASLAKKNSKANKEPKVTIVWCKRKYVKKDSGMNDGQVRVDYKNSHEIQI
;
A
#
# COMPACT_ATOMS: atom_id res chain seq x y z
N MET A 1 27.19 19.21 -11.13
CA MET A 1 26.76 18.95 -11.43
C MET A 1 25.90 18.47 -11.10
N SER A 2 25.48 18.60 -10.71
CA SER A 2 24.82 18.14 -10.42
C SER A 2 23.84 17.99 -10.85
N LYS A 3 23.57 17.55 -11.13
CA LYS A 3 22.64 17.34 -11.63
C LYS A 3 21.85 16.48 -11.09
N ILE A 4 21.98 16.02 -9.95
CA ILE A 4 21.11 15.14 -9.29
C ILE A 4 19.99 15.90 -8.71
N LYS A 5 18.83 15.77 -9.26
CA LYS A 5 17.66 16.29 -8.65
C LYS A 5 17.25 15.38 -7.54
N SER A 6 16.65 15.93 -6.49
CA SER A 6 16.08 15.11 -5.46
C SER A 6 14.94 14.30 -6.07
N PHE A 7 14.60 13.19 -5.43
CA PHE A 7 13.49 12.36 -5.90
C PHE A 7 12.21 13.18 -5.93
N LYS A 8 12.01 14.04 -4.94
CA LYS A 8 10.83 14.89 -4.89
C LYS A 8 10.77 15.82 -6.10
N SER A 9 11.88 16.47 -6.43
CA SER A 9 11.93 17.33 -7.60
C SER A 9 11.66 16.56 -8.87
N PHE A 10 12.21 15.35 -8.97
CA PHE A 10 12.02 14.51 -10.13
C PHE A 10 10.53 14.18 -10.30
N LEU A 11 9.86 13.81 -9.21
CA LEU A 11 8.44 13.51 -9.27
C LEU A 11 7.62 14.73 -9.65
N GLU A 12 7.96 15.90 -9.11
CA GLU A 12 7.23 17.10 -9.44
C GLU A 12 7.37 17.47 -10.90
N SER A 13 8.57 17.29 -11.44
CA SER A 13 8.80 17.57 -12.86
C SER A 13 8.12 16.59 -13.78
N ASN A 14 7.83 15.39 -13.29
CA ASN A 14 7.27 14.34 -14.11
C ASN A 14 5.92 13.86 -13.60
N LYS A 15 5.21 14.71 -12.91
CA LYS A 15 3.97 14.28 -12.25
C LYS A 15 2.93 13.73 -13.21
N ASP A 16 2.97 14.14 -14.46
CA ASP A 16 2.04 13.61 -15.44
C ASP A 16 2.44 12.23 -15.94
N LYS A 17 3.67 11.81 -15.64
CA LYS A 17 4.17 10.51 -16.08
C LYS A 17 4.12 9.47 -15.00
N PHE A 18 4.00 9.88 -13.75
CA PHE A 18 4.05 8.96 -12.63
C PHE A 18 2.73 8.97 -11.88
N PRO A 19 2.28 7.81 -11.44
CA PRO A 19 1.04 7.75 -10.68
C PRO A 19 1.14 8.51 -9.37
N ASN A 20 0.03 9.02 -8.91
CA ASN A 20 -0.04 9.74 -7.65
C ASN A 20 -0.22 8.78 -6.49
N PHE A 21 0.46 9.07 -5.39
CA PHE A 21 0.24 8.33 -4.15
C PHE A 21 0.60 9.24 -2.99
N LYS A 22 0.17 8.84 -1.80
CA LYS A 22 0.52 9.56 -0.58
C LYS A 22 1.39 8.70 0.29
N LYS A 23 2.29 9.35 1.03
CA LYS A 23 3.15 8.66 1.97
C LYS A 23 2.89 9.18 3.36
N PHE A 24 2.90 8.28 4.32
CA PHE A 24 2.73 8.61 5.73
C PHE A 24 3.81 7.92 6.53
N ASP A 25 4.20 8.53 7.65
CA ASP A 25 5.09 7.89 8.60
C ASP A 25 4.24 7.48 9.80
N ILE A 26 4.12 6.19 10.04
CA ILE A 26 3.38 5.69 11.18
C ILE A 26 4.34 4.91 12.06
N SER A 27 4.72 5.49 13.16
CA SER A 27 5.65 4.89 14.13
C SER A 27 6.93 4.41 13.47
N GLY A 28 7.44 5.18 12.54
CA GLY A 28 8.68 4.87 11.84
C GLY A 28 8.52 4.05 10.59
N PHE A 29 7.32 3.52 10.32
CA PHE A 29 7.08 2.77 9.09
C PHE A 29 6.56 3.71 8.02
N THR A 30 7.09 3.56 6.81
CA THR A 30 6.57 4.29 5.66
C THR A 30 5.34 3.54 5.16
N VAL A 31 4.21 4.24 5.11
CA VAL A 31 2.95 3.68 4.64
C VAL A 31 2.54 4.46 3.40
N ILE A 32 2.27 3.73 2.32
CA ILE A 32 1.98 4.34 1.03
C ILE A 32 0.54 4.02 0.64
N VAL A 33 -0.19 5.03 0.19
CA VAL A 33 -1.60 4.89 -0.15
C VAL A 33 -1.78 5.33 -1.59
N GLY A 34 -2.33 4.46 -2.42
CA GLY A 34 -2.63 4.79 -3.81
C GLY A 34 -3.85 5.69 -3.89
N LYS A 35 -3.90 6.56 -4.90
CA LYS A 35 -4.99 7.51 -5.04
C LYS A 35 -5.94 7.16 -6.17
N ASP A 36 -5.55 6.29 -7.06
CA ASP A 36 -6.38 5.87 -8.18
C ASP A 36 -5.91 4.50 -8.66
N ALA A 37 -6.57 3.97 -9.68
CA ALA A 37 -6.30 2.62 -10.16
C ALA A 37 -4.84 2.45 -10.60
N LYS A 38 -4.31 3.42 -11.32
CA LYS A 38 -2.93 3.33 -11.78
C LYS A 38 -1.94 3.38 -10.63
N SER A 39 -2.16 4.27 -9.67
CA SER A 39 -1.25 4.37 -8.55
C SER A 39 -1.36 3.16 -7.64
N ASN A 40 -2.54 2.56 -7.54
CA ASN A 40 -2.68 1.32 -6.79
C ASN A 40 -1.78 0.23 -7.36
N ASP A 41 -1.77 0.07 -8.67
CA ASP A 41 -0.86 -0.88 -9.31
C ASP A 41 0.60 -0.50 -9.10
N TYR A 42 0.89 0.78 -9.22
CA TYR A 42 2.26 1.24 -9.11
C TYR A 42 2.84 0.96 -7.72
N ILE A 43 2.11 1.32 -6.67
CA ILE A 43 2.62 1.08 -5.33
C ILE A 43 2.71 -0.40 -5.01
N THR A 44 1.80 -1.19 -5.55
CA THR A 44 1.76 -2.62 -5.26
C THR A 44 2.86 -3.38 -5.99
N PHE A 45 3.05 -3.09 -7.28
CA PHE A 45 3.94 -3.90 -8.09
C PHE A 45 5.28 -3.25 -8.41
N GLN A 46 5.40 -1.94 -8.23
CA GLN A 46 6.66 -1.25 -8.50
C GLN A 46 7.34 -0.74 -7.25
N MET A 47 6.61 -0.40 -6.20
CA MET A 47 7.21 0.15 -5.00
C MET A 47 7.32 -0.86 -3.87
N ALA A 48 6.36 -1.75 -3.72
CA ALA A 48 6.39 -2.72 -2.63
C ALA A 48 7.35 -3.85 -2.94
N SER A 49 8.05 -4.30 -1.93
CA SER A 49 8.88 -5.50 -2.02
C SER A 49 8.03 -6.71 -1.61
N ASP A 50 8.53 -7.90 -1.91
CA ASP A 50 7.77 -9.14 -1.70
C ASP A 50 7.22 -9.31 -0.30
N ASP A 51 7.98 -8.92 0.71
CA ASP A 51 7.57 -9.12 2.10
C ASP A 51 6.93 -7.90 2.73
N ASP A 52 6.79 -6.82 1.97
CA ASP A 52 6.05 -5.66 2.49
C ASP A 52 4.58 -6.03 2.65
N ILE A 53 3.88 -5.29 3.50
CA ILE A 53 2.49 -5.60 3.78
C ILE A 53 1.59 -4.81 2.86
N TRP A 54 0.64 -5.50 2.27
CA TRP A 54 -0.36 -4.94 1.36
C TRP A 54 -1.74 -5.06 2.01
N MET A 55 -2.56 -4.03 1.86
CA MET A 55 -3.90 -3.99 2.45
C MET A 55 -4.92 -3.40 1.49
N HIS A 56 -6.16 -3.85 1.66
CA HIS A 56 -7.28 -3.34 0.86
C HIS A 56 -8.59 -3.67 1.55
N VAL A 57 -9.58 -2.81 1.41
CA VAL A 57 -10.93 -3.10 1.92
C VAL A 57 -11.50 -4.26 1.12
N LYS A 58 -11.97 -5.27 1.82
CA LYS A 58 -12.52 -6.45 1.16
C LYS A 58 -13.91 -6.13 0.61
N GLY A 59 -14.10 -6.42 -0.67
CA GLY A 59 -15.42 -6.30 -1.27
C GLY A 59 -15.85 -4.92 -1.71
N HIS A 60 -14.97 -3.91 -1.62
CA HIS A 60 -15.31 -2.55 -2.04
C HIS A 60 -14.14 -1.94 -2.80
N PRO A 61 -14.42 -1.05 -3.75
CA PRO A 61 -13.34 -0.32 -4.39
C PRO A 61 -12.64 0.61 -3.38
N GLY A 62 -11.36 0.75 -3.50
CA GLY A 62 -10.61 1.63 -2.62
C GLY A 62 -9.13 1.59 -2.89
N SER A 63 -8.39 2.35 -2.10
CA SER A 63 -6.96 2.44 -2.24
C SER A 63 -6.27 1.17 -1.77
N HIS A 64 -5.21 0.80 -2.50
CA HIS A 64 -4.26 -0.17 -1.96
C HIS A 64 -3.38 0.59 -0.97
N VAL A 65 -2.98 -0.08 0.10
CA VAL A 65 -2.11 0.49 1.12
C VAL A 65 -0.93 -0.47 1.28
N VAL A 66 0.27 0.09 1.33
CA VAL A 66 1.48 -0.72 1.48
C VAL A 66 2.26 -0.21 2.67
N ILE A 67 2.64 -1.11 3.57
CA ILE A 67 3.56 -0.79 4.66
C ILE A 67 4.92 -1.29 4.25
N LYS A 68 5.88 -0.37 4.13
CA LYS A 68 7.23 -0.72 3.73
C LYS A 68 7.99 -1.25 4.93
N LEU A 69 8.35 -2.52 4.90
CA LEU A 69 9.15 -3.11 5.96
C LEU A 69 10.63 -2.98 5.68
N THR A 70 10.99 -3.02 4.41
CA THR A 70 12.38 -3.07 4.05
C THR A 70 13.12 -1.75 4.25
N GLU A 71 12.38 -0.65 4.29
CA GLU A 71 13.00 0.64 4.49
C GLU A 71 13.12 1.02 5.94
N HIS A 72 12.61 0.17 6.83
CA HIS A 72 12.52 0.53 8.22
C HIS A 72 13.72 0.07 8.95
N SER A 73 14.78 -0.37 8.52
CA SER A 73 15.57 -0.89 9.40
C SER A 73 16.93 -0.84 9.21
N ASN A 74 17.54 -0.41 10.14
CA ASN A 74 18.89 -0.62 10.38
C ASN A 74 19.13 -1.73 11.35
N THR A 75 18.09 -2.47 11.70
CA THR A 75 18.27 -3.52 12.68
C THR A 75 18.17 -4.82 11.98
N LYS A 76 18.78 -5.81 12.54
CA LYS A 76 18.73 -7.11 12.00
C LYS A 76 17.50 -7.81 12.35
N GLU A 77 16.78 -7.29 13.30
CA GLU A 77 15.60 -7.97 13.75
C GLU A 77 14.47 -7.72 12.83
N THR A 78 13.59 -8.65 12.76
CA THR A 78 12.40 -8.52 11.99
C THR A 78 11.59 -7.40 12.56
N ASN A 79 11.38 -6.38 11.80
CA ASN A 79 10.59 -5.28 12.27
C ASN A 79 9.20 -5.41 11.74
N LEU A 80 8.46 -6.34 12.33
CA LEU A 80 7.06 -6.44 11.98
C LEU A 80 6.33 -5.31 12.65
N PRO A 81 5.35 -4.73 11.98
CA PRO A 81 4.57 -3.66 12.59
C PRO A 81 3.73 -4.22 13.73
N THR A 82 3.53 -3.40 14.73
CA THR A 82 2.65 -3.76 15.83
C THR A 82 1.21 -3.79 15.37
N THR A 83 0.35 -4.37 16.19
CA THR A 83 -1.08 -4.35 15.91
C THR A 83 -1.58 -2.93 15.72
N GLU A 84 -1.06 -1.98 16.49
CA GLU A 84 -1.48 -0.60 16.36
C GLU A 84 -1.12 -0.01 15.01
N VAL A 85 0.09 -0.29 14.52
CA VAL A 85 0.49 0.20 13.21
C VAL A 85 -0.36 -0.43 12.12
N LEU A 86 -0.62 -1.74 12.24
CA LEU A 86 -1.49 -2.41 11.26
C LEU A 86 -2.88 -1.78 11.26
N ARG A 87 -3.44 -1.48 12.43
CA ARG A 87 -4.77 -0.89 12.51
C ARG A 87 -4.79 0.53 11.96
N GLU A 88 -3.75 1.31 12.19
CA GLU A 88 -3.69 2.65 11.63
C GLU A 88 -3.61 2.61 10.12
N ALA A 89 -2.79 1.72 9.57
CA ALA A 89 -2.71 1.57 8.12
C ALA A 89 -4.04 1.07 7.55
N ALA A 90 -4.68 0.14 8.25
CA ALA A 90 -5.98 -0.37 7.81
C ALA A 90 -7.04 0.72 7.84
N SER A 91 -6.94 1.65 8.80
CA SER A 91 -7.86 2.78 8.84
C SER A 91 -7.68 3.69 7.63
N LEU A 92 -6.44 3.82 7.13
CA LEU A 92 -6.23 4.57 5.90
C LEU A 92 -6.87 3.87 4.71
N ALA A 93 -6.85 2.54 4.68
CA ALA A 93 -7.51 1.82 3.61
C ALA A 93 -9.01 2.06 3.65
N LYS A 94 -9.61 2.02 4.85
CA LYS A 94 -11.04 2.28 4.99
C LYS A 94 -11.38 3.69 4.57
N LYS A 95 -10.62 4.67 5.06
CA LYS A 95 -10.87 6.07 4.79
C LYS A 95 -10.85 6.36 3.30
N ASN A 96 -10.00 5.67 2.56
CA ASN A 96 -9.83 5.90 1.13
C ASN A 96 -10.55 4.86 0.29
N SER A 97 -11.70 4.39 0.77
CA SER A 97 -12.49 3.41 0.05
C SER A 97 -13.93 3.90 -0.10
N LYS A 98 -14.69 3.19 -0.93
CA LYS A 98 -16.11 3.47 -1.07
C LYS A 98 -16.90 3.09 0.17
N ALA A 99 -16.30 2.33 1.07
CA ALA A 99 -16.95 1.92 2.31
C ALA A 99 -16.55 2.79 3.50
N ASN A 100 -16.03 3.98 3.25
CA ASN A 100 -15.47 4.80 4.33
C ASN A 100 -16.47 5.21 5.39
N LYS A 101 -17.75 5.22 5.07
CA LYS A 101 -18.79 5.60 6.03
C LYS A 101 -19.47 4.42 6.69
N GLU A 102 -19.09 3.20 6.33
CA GLU A 102 -19.67 2.03 6.96
C GLU A 102 -19.17 1.93 8.39
N PRO A 103 -20.04 1.51 9.33
CA PRO A 103 -19.60 1.42 10.73
C PRO A 103 -18.48 0.41 10.92
N LYS A 104 -18.45 -0.63 10.11
CA LYS A 104 -17.41 -1.64 10.24
C LYS A 104 -17.11 -2.23 8.88
N VAL A 105 -15.84 -2.29 8.53
CA VAL A 105 -15.44 -2.94 7.28
C VAL A 105 -14.31 -3.92 7.56
N THR A 106 -14.15 -4.88 6.66
CA THR A 106 -13.08 -5.85 6.74
C THR A 106 -11.95 -5.41 5.83
N ILE A 107 -10.76 -5.33 6.38
CA ILE A 107 -9.55 -5.03 5.63
C ILE A 107 -8.78 -6.33 5.48
N VAL A 108 -8.50 -6.73 4.24
CA VAL A 108 -7.65 -7.88 4.00
C VAL A 108 -6.21 -7.39 3.92
N TRP A 109 -5.28 -8.15 4.52
CA TRP A 109 -3.87 -7.81 4.41
C TRP A 109 -3.03 -9.06 4.28
N CYS A 110 -1.91 -8.92 3.61
CA CYS A 110 -0.99 -10.03 3.39
C CYS A 110 0.35 -9.46 2.93
N LYS A 111 1.34 -10.34 2.81
CA LYS A 111 2.58 -9.92 2.15
C LYS A 111 2.30 -9.66 0.70
N ARG A 112 2.99 -8.67 0.13
CA ARG A 112 2.75 -8.28 -1.26
C ARG A 112 2.92 -9.45 -2.22
N LYS A 113 3.81 -10.39 -1.91
CA LYS A 113 4.05 -11.51 -2.82
C LYS A 113 2.81 -12.37 -3.05
N TYR A 114 1.80 -12.25 -2.19
CA TYR A 114 0.55 -12.99 -2.36
C TYR A 114 -0.50 -12.21 -3.15
N VAL A 115 -0.12 -11.08 -3.73
CA VAL A 115 -1.00 -10.28 -4.57
C VAL A 115 -0.48 -10.39 -6.00
N LYS A 116 -1.34 -10.85 -6.90
CA LYS A 116 -0.94 -11.12 -8.28
C LYS A 116 -1.77 -10.30 -9.26
N LYS A 117 -1.18 -10.04 -10.41
CA LYS A 117 -1.85 -9.37 -11.52
C LYS A 117 -1.95 -10.37 -12.66
N ASP A 118 -3.14 -10.86 -12.92
CA ASP A 118 -3.33 -11.80 -14.02
C ASP A 118 -3.48 -11.05 -15.33
N SER A 119 -3.18 -11.75 -16.42
CA SER A 119 -3.33 -11.19 -17.75
C SER A 119 -4.79 -10.77 -17.97
N GLY A 120 -5.00 -9.60 -18.52
CA GLY A 120 -6.34 -9.10 -18.79
C GLY A 120 -6.97 -8.33 -17.66
N MET A 121 -6.34 -8.27 -16.50
CA MET A 121 -6.89 -7.46 -15.42
C MET A 121 -6.65 -5.99 -15.68
N ASN A 122 -7.64 -5.17 -15.31
CA ASN A 122 -7.55 -3.72 -15.45
C ASN A 122 -6.63 -3.15 -14.37
N ASP A 123 -6.25 -1.89 -14.56
CA ASP A 123 -5.47 -1.18 -13.54
C ASP A 123 -6.23 -1.25 -12.21
N GLY A 124 -5.50 -1.52 -11.16
CA GLY A 124 -6.07 -1.59 -9.82
C GLY A 124 -6.70 -2.91 -9.45
N GLN A 125 -6.98 -3.78 -10.42
CA GLN A 125 -7.52 -5.10 -10.14
C GLN A 125 -6.39 -6.07 -9.83
N VAL A 126 -6.57 -6.89 -8.80
CA VAL A 126 -5.56 -7.87 -8.41
C VAL A 126 -6.25 -9.14 -7.95
N ARG A 127 -5.46 -10.21 -7.91
CA ARG A 127 -5.90 -11.47 -7.34
C ARG A 127 -5.13 -11.71 -6.06
N VAL A 128 -5.85 -11.88 -4.95
CA VAL A 128 -5.23 -12.09 -3.64
C VAL A 128 -5.29 -13.56 -3.28
N ASP A 129 -4.18 -14.08 -2.78
CA ASP A 129 -4.15 -15.45 -2.27
C ASP A 129 -4.70 -15.42 -0.86
N TYR A 130 -6.00 -15.67 -0.73
CA TYR A 130 -6.66 -15.56 0.57
C TYR A 130 -6.22 -16.60 1.58
N LYS A 131 -5.62 -17.68 1.13
CA LYS A 131 -5.10 -18.67 2.06
C LYS A 131 -3.95 -18.11 2.88
N ASN A 132 -3.24 -17.14 2.34
CA ASN A 132 -2.10 -16.54 3.00
C ASN A 132 -2.37 -15.11 3.43
N SER A 133 -3.64 -14.78 3.64
CA SER A 133 -4.01 -13.43 4.03
C SER A 133 -4.65 -13.44 5.41
N HIS A 134 -4.81 -12.24 5.94
CA HIS A 134 -5.41 -12.01 7.25
C HIS A 134 -6.45 -10.91 7.12
N GLU A 135 -7.27 -10.76 8.13
CA GLU A 135 -8.33 -9.75 8.12
C GLU A 135 -8.32 -8.96 9.40
N ILE A 136 -8.62 -7.67 9.27
CA ILE A 136 -8.80 -6.77 10.41
C ILE A 136 -10.14 -6.08 10.24
N GLN A 137 -10.90 -5.98 11.31
CA GLN A 137 -12.16 -5.24 11.29
C GLN A 137 -11.88 -3.82 11.77
N ILE A 138 -12.27 -2.86 10.97
CA ILE A 138 -12.06 -1.43 11.28
C ILE A 138 -13.39 -0.70 11.31
#